data_08b726a755f5a8ebdaefce0237d80109
#
_entry.id   08b726a755f5a8ebdaefce0237d80109
#
_cell.length_a   1.000
_cell.length_b   1.000
_cell.length_c   1.000
_cell.angle_alpha   90.00
_cell.angle_beta   90.00
_cell.angle_gamma   90.00
#
_symmetry.space_group_name_H-M   'P 1'
#
loop_
_entity.id
_entity.type
_entity.pdbx_description
1 polymer ?
#
loop_
_entity_poly.entity_id
_entity_poly.type
_entity_poly.pdbx_seq_one_letter_code
_entity_poly.pdbx_strand_id
1 'polypeptide(L)'
;MSKSLGNVISPSDIINKYGADILRIWVANSNTNEDVKISFENLARQSENYRKIRNTIRFILGNMRGWNKKETDYNDFESLEKFICHRLFKLNNEIHSLYEKYNFNKIFQLVLSFCSQELSILFFDIRKDTLYCEKRDSLKVNQTKTVLNYVFNCLIRWISPIIPFTTEEAWQSWKNEIDNGAAESCHLLQAETLPDIWEQQELEFLWKKILSVKDLFSLCVEKKRNSKEIKSGLEAKVLIYLGSDYEVIKDKVDLSEILISSNVEPVSYTHLTLPTNGLG
;
A
#
# COMPACT_ATOMS: atom_id res chain seq x y z
N MET A 1 26.55 21.76 -15.08
CA MET A 1 27.34 22.10 -13.86
C MET A 1 28.74 22.47 -14.28
N SER A 2 29.28 23.59 -13.81
CA SER A 2 30.64 24.02 -14.09
C SER A 2 31.32 24.42 -12.78
N LYS A 3 32.55 23.93 -12.55
CA LYS A 3 33.33 24.30 -11.34
C LYS A 3 33.57 25.81 -11.26
N SER A 4 33.73 26.47 -12.41
CA SER A 4 33.95 27.92 -12.50
C SER A 4 32.72 28.75 -12.10
N LEU A 5 31.52 28.19 -12.17
CA LEU A 5 30.27 28.86 -11.77
C LEU A 5 29.85 28.53 -10.32
N GLY A 6 30.61 27.73 -9.61
CA GLY A 6 30.31 27.36 -8.22
C GLY A 6 29.01 26.57 -8.02
N ASN A 7 28.41 26.03 -9.10
CA ASN A 7 27.13 25.35 -9.08
C ASN A 7 27.26 23.81 -9.09
N VAL A 8 28.40 23.28 -8.64
CA VAL A 8 28.64 21.85 -8.54
C VAL A 8 28.12 21.34 -7.19
N ILE A 9 27.21 20.40 -7.22
CA ILE A 9 26.76 19.67 -6.03
C ILE A 9 27.55 18.37 -5.97
N SER A 10 28.33 18.18 -4.90
CA SER A 10 29.11 16.95 -4.68
C SER A 10 28.19 15.80 -4.25
N PRO A 11 28.37 14.58 -4.76
CA PRO A 11 27.69 13.40 -4.23
C PRO A 11 27.89 13.23 -2.70
N SER A 12 29.07 13.55 -2.21
CA SER A 12 29.39 13.46 -0.77
C SER A 12 28.50 14.40 0.07
N ASP A 13 28.22 15.60 -0.42
CA ASP A 13 27.36 16.54 0.29
C ASP A 13 25.92 16.03 0.39
N ILE A 14 25.44 15.38 -0.68
CA ILE A 14 24.11 14.77 -0.70
C ILE A 14 24.06 13.58 0.25
N ILE A 15 25.06 12.69 0.18
CA ILE A 15 25.12 11.48 1.02
C ILE A 15 25.18 11.86 2.50
N ASN A 16 25.99 12.85 2.86
CA ASN A 16 26.12 13.31 4.24
C ASN A 16 24.82 13.94 4.78
N LYS A 17 24.04 14.61 3.90
CA LYS A 17 22.81 15.30 4.30
C LYS A 17 21.57 14.42 4.25
N TYR A 18 21.44 13.57 3.23
CA TYR A 18 20.22 12.83 2.92
C TYR A 18 20.40 11.30 2.99
N GLY A 19 21.63 10.81 2.89
CA GLY A 19 21.93 9.39 2.74
C GLY A 19 22.05 8.94 1.28
N ALA A 20 22.73 7.82 1.07
CA ALA A 20 23.02 7.29 -0.26
C ALA A 20 21.77 6.85 -1.01
N ASP A 21 20.78 6.28 -0.33
CA ASP A 21 19.54 5.80 -0.95
C ASP A 21 18.72 6.95 -1.58
N ILE A 22 18.75 8.15 -0.99
CA ILE A 22 18.06 9.32 -1.58
C ILE A 22 18.73 9.75 -2.90
N LEU A 23 20.05 9.74 -2.96
CA LEU A 23 20.77 10.02 -4.20
C LEU A 23 20.43 8.97 -5.28
N ARG A 24 20.36 7.69 -4.89
CA ARG A 24 20.01 6.60 -5.81
C ARG A 24 18.56 6.73 -6.33
N ILE A 25 17.62 7.09 -5.45
CA ILE A 25 16.22 7.36 -5.85
C ILE A 25 16.17 8.52 -6.85
N TRP A 26 16.93 9.60 -6.61
CA TRP A 26 16.96 10.72 -7.54
C TRP A 26 17.49 10.28 -8.91
N VAL A 27 18.57 9.47 -8.97
CA VAL A 27 19.09 8.91 -10.21
C VAL A 27 18.05 8.02 -10.90
N ALA A 28 17.44 7.08 -10.16
CA ALA A 28 16.44 6.16 -10.69
C ALA A 28 15.19 6.87 -11.24
N ASN A 29 14.81 8.01 -10.64
CA ASN A 29 13.68 8.84 -11.08
C ASN A 29 14.03 9.85 -12.17
N SER A 30 15.30 10.00 -12.52
CA SER A 30 15.72 10.94 -13.56
C SER A 30 15.40 10.41 -14.95
N ASN A 31 14.89 11.29 -15.83
CA ASN A 31 14.74 10.98 -17.23
C ASN A 31 16.10 11.18 -17.93
N THR A 32 16.75 10.09 -18.31
CA THR A 32 18.07 10.13 -18.95
C THR A 32 18.04 10.61 -20.40
N ASN A 33 16.85 10.77 -20.99
CA ASN A 33 16.68 11.30 -22.34
C ASN A 33 16.64 12.84 -22.37
N GLU A 34 16.67 13.50 -21.22
CA GLU A 34 16.63 14.96 -21.07
C GLU A 34 17.77 15.43 -20.18
N ASP A 35 18.02 16.75 -20.17
CA ASP A 35 18.99 17.34 -19.27
C ASP A 35 18.57 17.15 -17.81
N VAL A 36 19.37 16.40 -17.07
CA VAL A 36 19.12 16.08 -15.68
C VAL A 36 19.52 17.25 -14.80
N LYS A 37 18.53 17.84 -14.08
CA LYS A 37 18.74 18.94 -13.15
C LYS A 37 18.67 18.44 -11.71
N ILE A 38 19.74 18.63 -10.94
CA ILE A 38 19.76 18.37 -9.50
C ILE A 38 19.55 19.68 -8.73
N SER A 39 18.65 19.64 -7.75
CA SER A 39 18.47 20.73 -6.77
C SER A 39 18.16 20.13 -5.39
N PHE A 40 18.44 20.89 -4.34
CA PHE A 40 18.09 20.46 -2.98
C PHE A 40 16.59 20.30 -2.78
N GLU A 41 15.77 21.06 -3.50
CA GLU A 41 14.30 20.93 -3.49
C GLU A 41 13.86 19.58 -4.09
N ASN A 42 14.45 19.17 -5.23
CA ASN A 42 14.18 17.88 -5.82
C ASN A 42 14.60 16.73 -4.90
N LEU A 43 15.75 16.84 -4.22
CA LEU A 43 16.23 15.86 -3.26
C LEU A 43 15.31 15.79 -2.02
N ALA A 44 14.82 16.93 -1.54
CA ALA A 44 13.86 16.96 -0.43
C ALA A 44 12.56 16.23 -0.78
N ARG A 45 12.03 16.41 -2.01
CA ARG A 45 10.86 15.68 -2.52
C ARG A 45 11.12 14.17 -2.58
N GLN A 46 12.31 13.75 -3.06
CA GLN A 46 12.68 12.34 -3.05
C GLN A 46 12.78 11.77 -1.62
N SER A 47 13.26 12.56 -0.68
CA SER A 47 13.29 12.20 0.73
C SER A 47 11.90 11.93 1.31
N GLU A 48 10.90 12.75 0.95
CA GLU A 48 9.50 12.51 1.37
C GLU A 48 8.93 11.22 0.74
N ASN A 49 9.19 10.95 -0.53
CA ASN A 49 8.78 9.72 -1.19
C ASN A 49 9.44 8.49 -0.53
N TYR A 50 10.73 8.58 -0.25
CA TYR A 50 11.47 7.55 0.49
C TYR A 50 10.86 7.27 1.87
N ARG A 51 10.51 8.32 2.62
CA ARG A 51 9.90 8.17 3.95
C ARG A 51 8.60 7.37 3.91
N LYS A 52 7.78 7.55 2.88
CA LYS A 52 6.55 6.76 2.72
C LYS A 52 6.85 5.27 2.60
N ILE A 53 7.79 4.89 1.73
CA ILE A 53 8.18 3.49 1.56
C ILE A 53 8.82 2.95 2.85
N ARG A 54 9.75 3.69 3.45
CA ARG A 54 10.38 3.27 4.71
C ARG A 54 9.36 3.09 5.84
N ASN A 55 8.39 3.97 5.96
CA ASN A 55 7.33 3.87 6.97
C ASN A 55 6.43 2.64 6.72
N THR A 56 6.12 2.31 5.47
CA THR A 56 5.41 1.08 5.12
C THR A 56 6.19 -0.16 5.59
N ILE A 57 7.47 -0.24 5.26
CA ILE A 57 8.34 -1.35 5.70
C ILE A 57 8.40 -1.43 7.23
N ARG A 58 8.57 -0.30 7.92
CA ARG A 58 8.59 -0.25 9.40
C ARG A 58 7.28 -0.70 10.02
N PHE A 59 6.14 -0.33 9.44
CA PHE A 59 4.83 -0.78 9.90
C PHE A 59 4.72 -2.30 9.80
N ILE A 60 5.12 -2.88 8.68
CA ILE A 60 5.10 -4.34 8.46
C ILE A 60 5.98 -5.03 9.51
N LEU A 61 7.24 -4.65 9.61
CA LEU A 61 8.19 -5.25 10.57
C LEU A 61 7.70 -5.13 12.02
N GLY A 62 7.16 -3.98 12.41
CA GLY A 62 6.63 -3.76 13.75
C GLY A 62 5.45 -4.68 14.09
N ASN A 63 4.56 -4.92 13.13
CA ASN A 63 3.39 -5.79 13.34
C ASN A 63 3.71 -7.29 13.20
N MET A 64 4.80 -7.64 12.54
CA MET A 64 5.26 -9.02 12.43
C MET A 64 6.08 -9.48 13.64
N ARG A 65 6.48 -8.58 14.53
CA ARG A 65 7.27 -8.92 15.71
C ARG A 65 6.59 -10.00 16.56
N GLY A 66 7.34 -11.08 16.87
CA GLY A 66 6.85 -12.22 17.61
C GLY A 66 5.83 -13.10 16.87
N TRP A 67 5.72 -12.97 15.56
CA TRP A 67 4.93 -13.87 14.74
C TRP A 67 5.70 -15.18 14.53
N ASN A 68 5.03 -16.30 14.81
CA ASN A 68 5.61 -17.65 14.71
C ASN A 68 5.63 -18.22 13.28
N LYS A 69 5.43 -17.38 12.26
CA LYS A 69 5.37 -17.75 10.84
C LYS A 69 4.30 -18.80 10.53
N LYS A 70 3.22 -18.84 11.32
CA LYS A 70 2.06 -19.68 11.03
C LYS A 70 1.27 -19.04 9.88
N GLU A 71 1.63 -19.40 8.66
CA GLU A 71 0.94 -18.93 7.46
C GLU A 71 -0.47 -19.55 7.36
N THR A 72 -1.41 -18.77 6.89
CA THR A 72 -2.77 -19.18 6.58
C THR A 72 -2.87 -19.53 5.10
N ASP A 73 -3.63 -20.58 4.76
CA ASP A 73 -3.88 -20.93 3.37
C ASP A 73 -4.64 -19.80 2.63
N TYR A 74 -4.31 -19.60 1.36
CA TYR A 74 -4.94 -18.56 0.53
C TYR A 74 -6.46 -18.74 0.42
N ASN A 75 -6.96 -19.98 0.41
CA ASN A 75 -8.39 -20.24 0.31
C ASN A 75 -9.17 -19.71 1.51
N ASP A 76 -8.53 -19.68 2.68
CA ASP A 76 -9.12 -19.19 3.93
C ASP A 76 -9.07 -17.65 4.05
N PHE A 77 -8.38 -16.94 3.13
CA PHE A 77 -8.30 -15.48 3.17
C PHE A 77 -9.64 -14.80 2.97
N GLU A 78 -9.84 -13.71 3.71
CA GLU A 78 -10.93 -12.79 3.45
C GLU A 78 -10.73 -12.04 2.12
N SER A 79 -11.78 -11.38 1.65
CA SER A 79 -11.78 -10.68 0.35
C SER A 79 -10.68 -9.62 0.24
N LEU A 80 -10.37 -8.91 1.33
CA LEU A 80 -9.32 -7.88 1.34
C LEU A 80 -7.93 -8.48 1.18
N GLU A 81 -7.64 -9.56 1.90
CA GLU A 81 -6.37 -10.29 1.80
C GLU A 81 -6.17 -10.85 0.39
N LYS A 82 -7.22 -11.47 -0.18
CA LYS A 82 -7.20 -11.97 -1.56
C LYS A 82 -6.96 -10.84 -2.56
N PHE A 83 -7.58 -9.68 -2.35
CA PHE A 83 -7.37 -8.50 -3.19
C PHE A 83 -5.92 -8.02 -3.15
N ILE A 84 -5.31 -7.93 -1.96
CA ILE A 84 -3.89 -7.53 -1.85
C ILE A 84 -2.98 -8.56 -2.54
N CYS A 85 -3.24 -9.87 -2.40
CA CYS A 85 -2.50 -10.91 -3.13
C CYS A 85 -2.64 -10.75 -4.66
N HIS A 86 -3.85 -10.47 -5.15
CA HIS A 86 -4.06 -10.17 -6.57
C HIS A 86 -3.26 -8.95 -7.04
N ARG A 87 -3.23 -7.89 -6.24
CA ARG A 87 -2.43 -6.69 -6.54
C ARG A 87 -0.93 -6.99 -6.55
N LEU A 88 -0.44 -7.79 -5.60
CA LEU A 88 0.95 -8.26 -5.58
C LEU A 88 1.29 -9.02 -6.86
N PHE A 89 0.44 -9.95 -7.29
CA PHE A 89 0.64 -10.73 -8.52
C PHE A 89 0.77 -9.83 -9.75
N LYS A 90 -0.16 -8.89 -9.93
CA LYS A 90 -0.14 -7.97 -11.06
C LYS A 90 1.09 -7.05 -11.04
N LEU A 91 1.39 -6.47 -9.89
CA LEU A 91 2.56 -5.59 -9.75
C LEU A 91 3.87 -6.33 -9.95
N ASN A 92 3.98 -7.57 -9.44
CA ASN A 92 5.18 -8.38 -9.61
C ASN A 92 5.49 -8.62 -11.09
N ASN A 93 4.50 -9.01 -11.87
CA ASN A 93 4.65 -9.24 -13.31
C ASN A 93 5.00 -7.94 -14.06
N GLU A 94 4.35 -6.82 -13.72
CA GLU A 94 4.64 -5.52 -14.33
C GLU A 94 6.07 -5.06 -13.98
N ILE A 95 6.48 -5.17 -12.73
CA ILE A 95 7.80 -4.76 -12.26
C ILE A 95 8.90 -5.60 -12.90
N HIS A 96 8.72 -6.92 -13.04
CA HIS A 96 9.69 -7.78 -13.76
C HIS A 96 9.88 -7.30 -15.21
N SER A 97 8.78 -7.06 -15.93
CA SER A 97 8.86 -6.52 -17.30
C SER A 97 9.54 -5.15 -17.39
N LEU A 98 9.35 -4.30 -16.36
CA LEU A 98 9.98 -2.99 -16.29
C LEU A 98 11.49 -3.08 -15.98
N TYR A 99 11.93 -4.06 -15.20
CA TYR A 99 13.35 -4.34 -14.95
C TYR A 99 14.05 -4.78 -16.22
N GLU A 100 13.44 -5.64 -17.04
CA GLU A 100 13.98 -6.02 -18.35
C GLU A 100 14.18 -4.82 -19.29
N LYS A 101 13.34 -3.78 -19.13
CA LYS A 101 13.40 -2.53 -19.91
C LYS A 101 14.22 -1.44 -19.23
N TYR A 102 14.84 -1.71 -18.09
CA TYR A 102 15.58 -0.72 -17.27
C TYR A 102 14.77 0.52 -16.91
N ASN A 103 13.44 0.40 -16.78
CA ASN A 103 12.55 1.54 -16.47
C ASN A 103 12.40 1.73 -14.95
N PHE A 104 13.50 2.12 -14.30
CA PHE A 104 13.55 2.29 -12.84
C PHE A 104 12.60 3.37 -12.31
N ASN A 105 12.37 4.43 -13.09
CA ASN A 105 11.43 5.48 -12.72
C ASN A 105 10.03 4.90 -12.52
N LYS A 106 9.52 4.15 -13.50
CA LYS A 106 8.19 3.56 -13.42
C LYS A 106 8.08 2.55 -12.26
N ILE A 107 9.12 1.73 -12.03
CA ILE A 107 9.18 0.80 -10.90
C ILE A 107 9.02 1.56 -9.58
N PHE A 108 9.81 2.62 -9.38
CA PHE A 108 9.74 3.41 -8.15
C PHE A 108 8.36 4.04 -7.95
N GLN A 109 7.75 4.58 -9.01
CA GLN A 109 6.41 5.16 -8.95
C GLN A 109 5.33 4.13 -8.61
N LEU A 110 5.39 2.93 -9.19
CA LEU A 110 4.48 1.84 -8.87
C LEU A 110 4.59 1.41 -7.41
N VAL A 111 5.81 1.20 -6.91
CA VAL A 111 6.05 0.84 -5.51
C VAL A 111 5.58 1.94 -4.57
N LEU A 112 5.87 3.20 -4.88
CA LEU A 112 5.42 4.35 -4.07
C LEU A 112 3.90 4.45 -4.02
N SER A 113 3.23 4.27 -5.16
CA SER A 113 1.77 4.27 -5.26
C SER A 113 1.17 3.12 -4.45
N PHE A 114 1.68 1.91 -4.61
CA PHE A 114 1.23 0.74 -3.85
C PHE A 114 1.38 0.94 -2.35
N CYS A 115 2.55 1.38 -1.89
CA CYS A 115 2.78 1.68 -0.47
C CYS A 115 1.83 2.74 0.08
N SER A 116 1.54 3.79 -0.70
CA SER A 116 0.75 4.93 -0.24
C SER A 116 -0.75 4.67 -0.31
N GLN A 117 -1.26 4.20 -1.44
CA GLN A 117 -2.69 4.10 -1.70
C GLN A 117 -3.27 2.75 -1.25
N GLU A 118 -2.63 1.66 -1.63
CA GLU A 118 -3.20 0.33 -1.41
C GLU A 118 -2.81 -0.23 -0.04
N LEU A 119 -1.58 0.02 0.43
CA LEU A 119 -1.16 -0.46 1.74
C LEU A 119 -1.55 0.52 2.85
N SER A 120 -1.07 1.77 2.82
CA SER A 120 -1.25 2.68 3.96
C SER A 120 -2.70 3.15 4.11
N ILE A 121 -3.35 3.60 3.01
CA ILE A 121 -4.70 4.19 3.07
C ILE A 121 -5.79 3.11 3.11
N LEU A 122 -5.54 1.92 2.55
CA LEU A 122 -6.54 0.87 2.49
C LEU A 122 -6.21 -0.26 3.48
N PHE A 123 -5.21 -1.09 3.18
CA PHE A 123 -4.99 -2.33 3.92
C PHE A 123 -4.64 -2.11 5.39
N PHE A 124 -3.67 -1.24 5.66
CA PHE A 124 -3.24 -0.99 7.04
C PHE A 124 -4.32 -0.26 7.85
N ASP A 125 -5.02 0.70 7.23
CA ASP A 125 -6.06 1.44 7.92
C ASP A 125 -7.23 0.54 8.33
N ILE A 126 -7.62 -0.41 7.47
CA ILE A 126 -8.67 -1.39 7.79
C ILE A 126 -8.17 -2.42 8.82
N ARG A 127 -6.94 -2.92 8.70
CA ARG A 127 -6.41 -4.01 9.52
C ARG A 127 -5.71 -3.57 10.83
N LYS A 128 -5.55 -2.27 11.07
CA LYS A 128 -4.92 -1.78 12.31
C LYS A 128 -5.62 -2.29 13.57
N ASP A 129 -6.96 -2.28 13.58
CA ASP A 129 -7.72 -2.71 14.76
C ASP A 129 -7.58 -4.23 14.96
N THR A 130 -7.60 -5.02 13.90
CA THR A 130 -7.29 -6.47 13.93
C THR A 130 -5.90 -6.70 14.52
N LEU A 131 -4.88 -5.98 14.05
CA LEU A 131 -3.50 -6.19 14.50
C LEU A 131 -3.24 -5.76 15.94
N TYR A 132 -3.98 -4.76 16.46
CA TYR A 132 -3.73 -4.18 17.78
C TYR A 132 -4.70 -4.65 18.85
N CYS A 133 -5.95 -4.98 18.48
CA CYS A 133 -7.02 -5.25 19.45
C CYS A 133 -7.42 -6.72 19.53
N GLU A 134 -7.20 -7.51 18.47
CA GLU A 134 -7.57 -8.92 18.47
C GLU A 134 -6.52 -9.83 19.14
N LYS A 135 -6.94 -11.05 19.46
CA LYS A 135 -6.04 -12.08 20.00
C LYS A 135 -4.96 -12.42 18.97
N ARG A 136 -3.70 -12.47 19.40
CA ARG A 136 -2.51 -12.69 18.55
C ARG A 136 -2.61 -13.95 17.67
N ASP A 137 -3.33 -14.97 18.12
CA ASP A 137 -3.49 -16.26 17.43
C ASP A 137 -4.83 -16.38 16.69
N SER A 138 -5.62 -15.30 16.58
CA SER A 138 -6.86 -15.34 15.82
C SER A 138 -6.57 -15.63 14.34
N LEU A 139 -7.53 -16.28 13.67
CA LEU A 139 -7.41 -16.57 12.24
C LEU A 139 -7.16 -15.28 11.45
N LYS A 140 -7.91 -14.22 11.74
CA LYS A 140 -7.82 -12.93 11.05
C LYS A 140 -6.46 -12.25 11.23
N VAL A 141 -5.89 -12.30 12.44
CA VAL A 141 -4.53 -11.79 12.69
C VAL A 141 -3.49 -12.58 11.90
N ASN A 142 -3.62 -13.93 11.85
CA ASN A 142 -2.70 -14.77 11.10
C ASN A 142 -2.83 -14.56 9.59
N GLN A 143 -4.04 -14.39 9.04
CA GLN A 143 -4.27 -14.02 7.63
C GLN A 143 -3.59 -12.70 7.32
N THR A 144 -3.84 -11.67 8.11
CA THR A 144 -3.24 -10.34 7.93
C THR A 144 -1.72 -10.41 7.97
N LYS A 145 -1.12 -11.11 8.94
CA LYS A 145 0.34 -11.25 9.05
C LYS A 145 0.94 -12.07 7.91
N THR A 146 0.22 -13.08 7.41
CA THR A 146 0.65 -13.83 6.23
C THR A 146 0.74 -12.92 5.02
N VAL A 147 -0.29 -12.08 4.79
CA VAL A 147 -0.25 -11.11 3.69
C VAL A 147 0.83 -10.06 3.89
N LEU A 148 1.03 -9.54 5.13
CA LEU A 148 2.14 -8.63 5.43
C LEU A 148 3.50 -9.25 5.10
N ASN A 149 3.68 -10.56 5.34
CA ASN A 149 4.90 -11.28 4.98
C ASN A 149 5.11 -11.33 3.46
N TYR A 150 4.05 -11.63 2.70
CA TYR A 150 4.12 -11.62 1.23
C TYR A 150 4.43 -10.22 0.69
N VAL A 151 3.75 -9.20 1.21
CA VAL A 151 4.03 -7.79 0.86
C VAL A 151 5.48 -7.42 1.15
N PHE A 152 6.00 -7.77 2.33
CA PHE A 152 7.39 -7.50 2.71
C PHE A 152 8.37 -8.14 1.72
N ASN A 153 8.19 -9.42 1.46
CA ASN A 153 9.06 -10.19 0.56
C ASN A 153 9.05 -9.63 -0.87
N CYS A 154 7.90 -9.23 -1.40
CA CYS A 154 7.81 -8.57 -2.69
C CYS A 154 8.47 -7.18 -2.69
N LEU A 155 8.17 -6.33 -1.71
CA LEU A 155 8.73 -4.98 -1.62
C LEU A 155 10.26 -5.00 -1.55
N ILE A 156 10.84 -5.88 -0.71
CA ILE A 156 12.29 -5.99 -0.59
C ILE A 156 12.92 -6.35 -1.94
N ARG A 157 12.38 -7.34 -2.66
CA ARG A 157 12.90 -7.73 -3.98
C ARG A 157 12.73 -6.66 -5.03
N TRP A 158 11.58 -6.00 -5.04
CA TRP A 158 11.29 -4.99 -6.04
C TRP A 158 12.15 -3.74 -5.93
N ILE A 159 12.57 -3.37 -4.72
CA ILE A 159 13.20 -2.06 -4.54
C ILE A 159 14.66 -2.14 -4.07
N SER A 160 15.18 -3.34 -3.75
CA SER A 160 16.58 -3.50 -3.32
C SER A 160 17.61 -2.99 -4.34
N PRO A 161 17.41 -3.07 -5.67
CA PRO A 161 18.34 -2.47 -6.61
C PRO A 161 18.36 -0.93 -6.57
N ILE A 162 17.29 -0.29 -6.07
CA ILE A 162 17.17 1.17 -6.01
C ILE A 162 17.63 1.70 -4.66
N ILE A 163 17.16 1.11 -3.53
CA ILE A 163 17.49 1.53 -2.16
C ILE A 163 18.17 0.40 -1.36
N PRO A 164 19.36 -0.03 -1.76
CA PRO A 164 20.03 -1.23 -1.24
C PRO A 164 20.28 -1.19 0.27
N PHE A 165 20.64 -0.04 0.83
CA PHE A 165 20.98 0.06 2.25
C PHE A 165 19.73 -0.11 3.14
N THR A 166 18.63 0.54 2.77
CA THR A 166 17.37 0.46 3.52
C THR A 166 16.77 -0.94 3.45
N THR A 167 16.81 -1.57 2.28
CA THR A 167 16.26 -2.93 2.12
C THR A 167 17.09 -3.97 2.84
N GLU A 168 18.42 -3.82 2.87
CA GLU A 168 19.28 -4.71 3.65
C GLU A 168 19.05 -4.56 5.15
N GLU A 169 18.96 -3.33 5.68
CA GLU A 169 18.61 -3.07 7.09
C GLU A 169 17.27 -3.75 7.45
N ALA A 170 16.27 -3.59 6.58
CA ALA A 170 14.96 -4.19 6.79
C ALA A 170 14.99 -5.72 6.72
N TRP A 171 15.74 -6.27 5.77
CA TRP A 171 15.91 -7.71 5.61
C TRP A 171 16.59 -8.35 6.83
N GLN A 172 17.67 -7.75 7.32
CA GLN A 172 18.36 -8.25 8.51
C GLN A 172 17.45 -8.21 9.75
N SER A 173 16.64 -7.17 9.88
CA SER A 173 15.65 -7.09 10.95
C SER A 173 14.60 -8.19 10.85
N TRP A 174 14.05 -8.43 9.66
CA TRP A 174 13.07 -9.49 9.40
C TRP A 174 13.67 -10.88 9.63
N LYS A 175 14.86 -11.13 9.07
CA LYS A 175 15.57 -12.40 9.21
C LYS A 175 15.77 -12.77 10.67
N ASN A 176 16.28 -11.85 11.47
CA ASN A 176 16.57 -12.09 12.89
C ASN A 176 15.31 -12.38 13.72
N GLU A 177 14.17 -11.80 13.35
CA GLU A 177 12.93 -11.93 14.13
C GLU A 177 11.98 -13.04 13.62
N ILE A 178 12.00 -13.33 12.33
CA ILE A 178 10.98 -14.18 11.69
C ILE A 178 11.59 -15.45 11.11
N ASP A 179 12.74 -15.38 10.43
CA ASP A 179 13.31 -16.54 9.74
C ASP A 179 14.85 -16.49 9.71
N ASN A 180 15.47 -16.98 10.78
CA ASN A 180 16.93 -17.06 10.90
C ASN A 180 17.61 -17.92 9.82
N GLY A 181 16.85 -18.80 9.15
CA GLY A 181 17.33 -19.64 8.05
C GLY A 181 17.29 -18.96 6.68
N ALA A 182 16.73 -17.75 6.58
CA ALA A 182 16.65 -17.01 5.33
C ALA A 182 18.04 -16.61 4.79
N ALA A 183 18.10 -16.19 3.52
CA ALA A 183 19.33 -15.76 2.85
C ALA A 183 20.09 -14.73 3.66
N GLU A 184 21.43 -14.75 3.59
CA GLU A 184 22.28 -13.86 4.36
C GLU A 184 22.03 -12.39 4.06
N SER A 185 21.72 -12.06 2.80
CA SER A 185 21.45 -10.71 2.35
C SER A 185 20.24 -10.70 1.41
N CYS A 186 19.47 -9.61 1.41
CA CYS A 186 18.37 -9.41 0.46
C CYS A 186 18.87 -9.34 -0.99
N HIS A 187 20.12 -9.01 -1.22
CA HIS A 187 20.73 -8.94 -2.54
C HIS A 187 21.05 -10.31 -3.17
N LEU A 188 20.93 -11.38 -2.38
CA LEU A 188 21.03 -12.77 -2.85
C LEU A 188 19.67 -13.37 -3.23
N LEU A 189 18.60 -12.64 -2.99
CA LEU A 189 17.25 -13.11 -3.32
C LEU A 189 17.02 -13.08 -4.81
N GLN A 190 16.40 -14.13 -5.31
CA GLN A 190 15.91 -14.17 -6.69
C GLN A 190 14.56 -13.48 -6.80
N ALA A 191 14.17 -13.16 -8.04
CA ALA A 191 12.84 -12.66 -8.33
C ALA A 191 11.76 -13.63 -7.80
N GLU A 192 10.72 -13.09 -7.17
CA GLU A 192 9.63 -13.88 -6.62
C GLU A 192 8.71 -14.38 -7.73
N THR A 193 8.39 -15.67 -7.69
CA THR A 193 7.31 -16.24 -8.50
C THR A 193 6.09 -16.40 -7.61
N LEU A 194 5.04 -15.65 -7.91
CA LEU A 194 3.80 -15.69 -7.12
C LEU A 194 2.82 -16.71 -7.71
N PRO A 195 1.97 -17.34 -6.89
CA PRO A 195 1.02 -18.36 -7.36
C PRO A 195 -0.02 -17.79 -8.33
N ASP A 196 -0.27 -18.47 -9.45
CA ASP A 196 -1.25 -18.05 -10.46
C ASP A 196 -2.68 -17.95 -9.91
N ILE A 197 -3.01 -18.71 -8.85
CA ILE A 197 -4.32 -18.61 -8.17
C ILE A 197 -4.61 -17.22 -7.61
N TRP A 198 -3.59 -16.37 -7.45
CA TRP A 198 -3.76 -14.98 -7.00
C TRP A 198 -4.28 -14.08 -8.11
N GLU A 199 -4.20 -14.48 -9.38
CA GLU A 199 -4.78 -13.73 -10.48
C GLU A 199 -6.31 -13.91 -10.52
N GLN A 200 -7.06 -12.93 -10.02
CA GLN A 200 -8.53 -12.97 -9.94
C GLN A 200 -9.13 -11.68 -10.49
N GLN A 201 -9.47 -11.67 -11.78
CA GLN A 201 -10.06 -10.50 -12.43
C GLN A 201 -11.42 -10.11 -11.84
N GLU A 202 -12.26 -11.07 -11.47
CA GLU A 202 -13.55 -10.80 -10.84
C GLU A 202 -13.39 -10.03 -9.52
N LEU A 203 -12.35 -10.36 -8.76
CA LEU A 203 -12.02 -9.67 -7.51
C LEU A 203 -11.57 -8.24 -7.75
N GLU A 204 -10.85 -7.97 -8.83
CA GLU A 204 -10.47 -6.62 -9.23
C GLU A 204 -11.71 -5.76 -9.53
N PHE A 205 -12.68 -6.29 -10.29
CA PHE A 205 -13.95 -5.59 -10.57
C PHE A 205 -14.76 -5.34 -9.30
N LEU A 206 -14.83 -6.32 -8.40
CA LEU A 206 -15.52 -6.16 -7.12
C LEU A 206 -14.87 -5.03 -6.30
N TRP A 207 -13.55 -5.08 -6.13
CA TRP A 207 -12.84 -4.09 -5.32
C TRP A 207 -12.85 -2.70 -5.94
N LYS A 208 -12.89 -2.57 -7.26
CA LYS A 208 -13.10 -1.27 -7.92
C LYS A 208 -14.42 -0.62 -7.49
N LYS A 209 -15.49 -1.40 -7.37
CA LYS A 209 -16.79 -0.92 -6.86
C LYS A 209 -16.72 -0.56 -5.37
N ILE A 210 -16.10 -1.42 -4.55
CA ILE A 210 -15.92 -1.17 -3.11
C ILE A 210 -15.13 0.12 -2.89
N LEU A 211 -14.03 0.32 -3.59
CA LEU A 211 -13.21 1.52 -3.47
C LEU A 211 -13.98 2.77 -3.88
N SER A 212 -14.81 2.72 -4.93
CA SER A 212 -15.65 3.87 -5.30
C SER A 212 -16.66 4.24 -4.21
N VAL A 213 -17.23 3.26 -3.50
CA VAL A 213 -18.10 3.50 -2.33
C VAL A 213 -17.30 4.10 -1.18
N LYS A 214 -16.09 3.59 -0.90
CA LYS A 214 -15.20 4.12 0.13
C LYS A 214 -14.79 5.57 -0.15
N ASP A 215 -14.51 5.92 -1.38
CA ASP A 215 -14.16 7.29 -1.78
C ASP A 215 -15.34 8.25 -1.55
N LEU A 216 -16.56 7.87 -1.95
CA LEU A 216 -17.76 8.66 -1.70
C LEU A 216 -18.02 8.83 -0.21
N PHE A 217 -17.88 7.76 0.59
CA PHE A 217 -18.01 7.82 2.03
C PHE A 217 -16.99 8.79 2.63
N SER A 218 -15.72 8.70 2.22
CA SER A 218 -14.65 9.57 2.71
C SER A 218 -14.94 11.04 2.43
N LEU A 219 -15.44 11.36 1.23
CA LEU A 219 -15.87 12.72 0.88
C LEU A 219 -17.03 13.23 1.76
N CYS A 220 -18.00 12.37 2.06
CA CYS A 220 -19.11 12.72 2.94
C CYS A 220 -18.64 12.97 4.39
N VAL A 221 -17.80 12.10 4.91
CA VAL A 221 -17.21 12.24 6.25
C VAL A 221 -16.38 13.52 6.35
N GLU A 222 -15.57 13.83 5.33
CA GLU A 222 -14.76 15.05 5.33
C GLU A 222 -15.61 16.32 5.35
N LYS A 223 -16.69 16.37 4.57
CA LYS A 223 -17.66 17.48 4.62
C LYS A 223 -18.25 17.67 6.02
N LYS A 224 -18.66 16.58 6.67
CA LYS A 224 -19.23 16.59 8.01
C LYS A 224 -18.20 16.96 9.09
N ARG A 225 -16.95 16.58 8.93
CA ARG A 225 -15.84 16.99 9.80
C ARG A 225 -15.55 18.49 9.67
N ASN A 226 -15.57 19.02 8.45
CA ASN A 226 -15.35 20.45 8.19
C ASN A 226 -16.48 21.31 8.76
N SER A 227 -17.73 20.82 8.75
CA SER A 227 -18.87 21.46 9.44
C SER A 227 -18.89 21.23 10.96
N LYS A 228 -17.92 20.46 11.52
CA LYS A 228 -17.80 20.09 12.94
C LYS A 228 -19.02 19.30 13.48
N GLU A 229 -19.78 18.62 12.62
CA GLU A 229 -20.89 17.77 13.03
C GLU A 229 -20.42 16.43 13.59
N ILE A 230 -19.29 15.91 13.09
CA ILE A 230 -18.65 14.67 13.56
C ILE A 230 -17.15 14.88 13.70
N LYS A 231 -16.51 14.10 14.57
CA LYS A 231 -15.04 14.09 14.73
C LYS A 231 -14.37 12.98 13.92
N SER A 232 -15.03 11.84 13.77
CA SER A 232 -14.55 10.67 13.05
C SER A 232 -15.67 9.95 12.31
N GLY A 233 -15.32 9.08 11.35
CA GLY A 233 -16.29 8.21 10.67
C GLY A 233 -16.98 7.22 11.60
N LEU A 234 -16.36 6.87 12.73
CA LEU A 234 -16.94 5.98 13.75
C LEU A 234 -18.18 6.56 14.45
N GLU A 235 -18.33 7.88 14.47
CA GLU A 235 -19.50 8.55 15.07
C GLU A 235 -20.69 8.63 14.10
N ALA A 236 -20.49 8.28 12.84
CA ALA A 236 -21.50 8.41 11.80
C ALA A 236 -22.37 7.14 11.70
N LYS A 237 -23.69 7.31 11.65
CA LYS A 237 -24.59 6.30 11.10
C LYS A 237 -24.62 6.48 9.57
N VAL A 238 -24.27 5.42 8.84
CA VAL A 238 -24.10 5.45 7.38
C VAL A 238 -25.21 4.68 6.71
N LEU A 239 -26.00 5.35 5.88
CA LEU A 239 -26.98 4.72 5.00
C LEU A 239 -26.42 4.76 3.57
N ILE A 240 -26.22 3.59 2.96
CA ILE A 240 -25.68 3.47 1.61
C ILE A 240 -26.79 2.93 0.70
N TYR A 241 -27.23 3.76 -0.25
CA TYR A 241 -28.17 3.33 -1.30
C TYR A 241 -27.38 2.74 -2.46
N LEU A 242 -27.45 1.42 -2.61
CA LEU A 242 -26.74 0.69 -3.65
C LEU A 242 -27.69 0.44 -4.84
N GLY A 243 -27.30 0.88 -6.02
CA GLY A 243 -27.95 0.48 -7.27
C GLY A 243 -27.68 -1.00 -7.59
N SER A 244 -28.44 -1.58 -8.53
CA SER A 244 -28.38 -3.00 -8.90
C SER A 244 -26.98 -3.51 -9.16
N ASP A 245 -26.14 -2.71 -9.81
CA ASP A 245 -24.74 -3.09 -10.14
C ASP A 245 -23.82 -3.19 -8.92
N TYR A 246 -24.22 -2.61 -7.78
CA TYR A 246 -23.46 -2.56 -6.54
C TYR A 246 -23.98 -3.53 -5.48
N GLU A 247 -25.10 -4.21 -5.71
CA GLU A 247 -25.69 -5.15 -4.74
C GLU A 247 -24.75 -6.30 -4.38
N VAL A 248 -23.93 -6.73 -5.33
CA VAL A 248 -22.92 -7.78 -5.14
C VAL A 248 -21.95 -7.49 -3.99
N ILE A 249 -21.78 -6.23 -3.58
CA ILE A 249 -20.87 -5.84 -2.49
C ILE A 249 -21.38 -6.30 -1.12
N LYS A 250 -22.72 -6.32 -0.92
CA LYS A 250 -23.35 -6.60 0.40
C LYS A 250 -22.91 -7.93 1.01
N ASP A 251 -22.81 -8.96 0.15
CA ASP A 251 -22.56 -10.33 0.60
C ASP A 251 -21.07 -10.73 0.53
N LYS A 252 -20.21 -9.84 0.02
CA LYS A 252 -18.81 -10.17 -0.24
C LYS A 252 -17.84 -9.56 0.75
N VAL A 253 -18.22 -8.48 1.44
CA VAL A 253 -17.37 -7.77 2.40
C VAL A 253 -18.21 -7.18 3.53
N ASP A 254 -17.61 -7.06 4.71
CA ASP A 254 -18.17 -6.23 5.79
C ASP A 254 -17.91 -4.74 5.49
N LEU A 255 -18.97 -4.05 5.07
CA LEU A 255 -18.88 -2.62 4.77
C LEU A 255 -18.55 -1.77 5.98
N SER A 256 -18.93 -2.19 7.18
CA SER A 256 -18.61 -1.46 8.42
C SER A 256 -17.11 -1.45 8.66
N GLU A 257 -16.46 -2.61 8.45
CA GLU A 257 -15.01 -2.73 8.55
C GLU A 257 -14.29 -1.95 7.44
N ILE A 258 -14.72 -2.10 6.18
CA ILE A 258 -14.09 -1.42 5.03
C ILE A 258 -14.16 0.11 5.16
N LEU A 259 -15.28 0.64 5.62
CA LEU A 259 -15.51 2.07 5.78
C LEU A 259 -15.02 2.61 7.13
N ILE A 260 -14.63 1.72 8.05
CA ILE A 260 -14.21 2.07 9.41
C ILE A 260 -15.32 2.92 10.08
N SER A 261 -16.52 2.38 10.11
CA SER A 261 -17.72 3.03 10.67
C SER A 261 -18.46 2.06 11.58
N SER A 262 -19.00 2.55 12.70
CA SER A 262 -19.65 1.71 13.71
C SER A 262 -21.01 1.15 13.25
N ASN A 263 -21.67 1.79 12.31
CA ASN A 263 -22.98 1.35 11.80
C ASN A 263 -23.14 1.72 10.32
N VAL A 264 -23.17 0.69 9.47
CA VAL A 264 -23.40 0.83 8.03
C VAL A 264 -24.60 -0.02 7.64
N GLU A 265 -25.65 0.62 7.12
CA GLU A 265 -26.85 -0.04 6.63
C GLU A 265 -26.91 0.08 5.09
N PRO A 266 -26.59 -0.99 4.34
CA PRO A 266 -26.77 -0.99 2.89
C PRO A 266 -28.25 -1.18 2.54
N VAL A 267 -28.81 -0.26 1.75
CA VAL A 267 -30.19 -0.29 1.27
C VAL A 267 -30.21 -0.52 -0.24
N SER A 268 -30.98 -1.50 -0.71
CA SER A 268 -31.16 -1.72 -2.14
C SER A 268 -32.02 -0.59 -2.73
N TYR A 269 -31.55 0.03 -3.80
CA TYR A 269 -32.28 1.09 -4.49
C TYR A 269 -32.86 0.53 -5.77
N THR A 270 -34.19 0.26 -5.77
CA THR A 270 -34.87 -0.36 -6.90
C THR A 270 -35.50 0.63 -7.85
N HIS A 271 -35.65 1.92 -7.49
CA HIS A 271 -36.23 2.96 -8.36
C HIS A 271 -35.61 4.34 -8.17
N LEU A 272 -35.31 5.03 -9.25
CA LEU A 272 -35.04 6.46 -9.31
C LEU A 272 -36.37 7.23 -9.09
N THR A 273 -36.74 7.45 -7.84
CA THR A 273 -37.66 8.54 -7.51
C THR A 273 -36.83 9.76 -7.16
N LEU A 274 -36.79 10.74 -8.07
CA LEU A 274 -36.38 12.09 -7.70
C LEU A 274 -37.27 12.53 -6.52
N PRO A 275 -36.71 13.07 -5.42
CA PRO A 275 -37.53 13.71 -4.43
C PRO A 275 -38.24 14.86 -5.10
N THR A 276 -39.53 14.71 -5.37
CA THR A 276 -40.41 15.84 -5.70
C THR A 276 -40.43 16.69 -4.42
N ASN A 277 -39.71 17.82 -4.45
CA ASN A 277 -39.94 18.87 -3.50
C ASN A 277 -41.40 19.29 -3.63
N GLY A 278 -42.27 18.74 -2.79
CA GLY A 278 -43.58 19.28 -2.57
C GLY A 278 -43.48 20.68 -2.00
N LEU A 279 -43.58 21.67 -2.86
CA LEU A 279 -44.00 23.00 -2.48
C LEU A 279 -45.46 22.89 -2.04
N GLY A 280 -45.69 23.03 -0.77
CA GLY A 280 -46.93 23.24 -0.09
C GLY A 280 -46.71 24.13 1.11
#